data_71500fc25bda79555979fc991363e390
#
_entry.id   71500fc25bda79555979fc991363e390
#
_cell.length_a   1.000
_cell.length_b   1.000
_cell.length_c   1.000
_cell.angle_alpha   90.00
_cell.angle_beta   90.00
_cell.angle_gamma   90.00
#
_symmetry.space_group_name_H-M   'P 1'
#
loop_
_entity.id
_entity.type
_entity.pdbx_description
1 polymer ?
#
loop_
_entity_poly.entity_id
_entity_poly.type
_entity_poly.pdbx_seq_one_letter_code
_entity_poly.pdbx_strand_id
1 'polypeptide(L)'
;MKRQLTAFTLAAAVALVQGSAFAQVPVRPVQPAPAAAQPPRSAVPAAVAVVDVGYIFKNHARFKAEMDRMKDQVMAAENGLKAEQERIKGLMDQLKGYNPGTPEYRKFEGEVAKAQGDFSVNAQLQKKDFMDREAKVYLQVYSEIERAVSQFARDHGIAVVHRFDGDPIDASDRNRILGSITKPIVYYDPQIDITPDVLKMLNGASVAAQPQAGQPRR
;
A
#
# COMPACT_ATOMS: atom_id res chain seq x y z
N MET A 1 14.22 -18.67 -44.64
CA MET A 1 13.35 -18.23 -45.78
C MET A 1 13.39 -16.73 -45.84
N LYS A 2 13.97 -16.28 -46.90
CA LYS A 2 14.14 -14.93 -47.43
C LYS A 2 12.81 -14.25 -47.73
N ARG A 3 12.75 -12.93 -47.56
CA ARG A 3 11.99 -11.95 -48.37
C ARG A 3 11.90 -10.66 -47.54
N GLN A 4 12.35 -9.60 -48.00
CA GLN A 4 12.50 -8.74 -49.17
C GLN A 4 12.29 -7.30 -48.71
N LEU A 5 13.30 -6.49 -48.91
CA LEU A 5 13.25 -5.03 -48.89
C LEU A 5 12.32 -4.52 -50.00
N THR A 6 11.55 -3.45 -49.72
CA THR A 6 11.10 -2.54 -50.80
C THR A 6 11.39 -1.09 -50.37
N ALA A 7 12.35 -0.53 -51.09
CA ALA A 7 12.61 0.90 -51.13
C ALA A 7 11.54 1.58 -52.00
N PHE A 8 11.01 2.72 -51.57
CA PHE A 8 10.24 3.62 -52.45
C PHE A 8 10.97 4.96 -52.52
N THR A 9 11.60 5.14 -53.66
CA THR A 9 12.05 6.44 -54.15
C THR A 9 10.88 7.13 -54.83
N LEU A 10 10.58 8.39 -54.50
CA LEU A 10 9.74 9.24 -55.32
C LEU A 10 10.38 10.61 -55.53
N ALA A 11 10.37 10.96 -56.80
CA ALA A 11 11.10 12.02 -57.44
C ALA A 11 10.58 13.44 -57.20
N ALA A 12 11.46 14.38 -57.47
CA ALA A 12 11.31 15.82 -57.46
C ALA A 12 10.21 16.35 -58.42
N ALA A 13 9.49 17.36 -57.99
CA ALA A 13 8.83 18.31 -58.86
C ALA A 13 9.18 19.73 -58.41
N VAL A 14 9.99 20.39 -59.23
CA VAL A 14 10.31 21.82 -59.16
C VAL A 14 9.16 22.58 -59.80
N ALA A 15 8.48 23.46 -59.08
CA ALA A 15 7.57 24.45 -59.61
C ALA A 15 8.12 25.84 -59.25
N LEU A 16 8.63 26.50 -60.31
CA LEU A 16 8.91 27.95 -60.31
C LEU A 16 7.58 28.70 -60.22
N VAL A 17 7.39 29.52 -59.19
CA VAL A 17 6.39 30.59 -59.16
C VAL A 17 7.09 31.92 -58.89
N GLN A 18 6.91 32.80 -59.86
CA GLN A 18 7.47 34.15 -59.93
C GLN A 18 6.87 35.11 -58.90
N GLY A 19 7.70 35.93 -58.40
CA GLY A 19 7.63 37.20 -57.73
C GLY A 19 6.28 37.86 -57.47
N SER A 20 6.10 38.14 -56.17
CA SER A 20 5.32 39.31 -55.73
C SER A 20 6.15 40.03 -54.65
N ALA A 21 6.56 41.24 -55.02
CA ALA A 21 7.25 42.14 -54.11
C ALA A 21 6.31 42.61 -53.00
N PHE A 22 6.45 42.01 -51.81
CA PHE A 22 5.82 42.53 -50.62
C PHE A 22 6.79 43.53 -49.95
N ALA A 23 6.31 44.76 -49.78
CA ALA A 23 6.98 45.81 -49.03
C ALA A 23 7.39 45.29 -47.64
N GLN A 24 8.70 45.31 -47.37
CA GLN A 24 9.26 45.01 -46.06
C GLN A 24 8.88 46.13 -45.07
N VAL A 25 7.93 45.89 -44.22
CA VAL A 25 7.74 46.70 -43.01
C VAL A 25 8.94 46.38 -42.07
N PRO A 26 9.68 47.39 -41.61
CA PRO A 26 10.79 47.15 -40.71
C PRO A 26 10.26 46.59 -39.38
N VAL A 27 10.43 45.28 -39.18
CA VAL A 27 10.18 44.64 -37.89
C VAL A 27 11.26 45.11 -36.93
N ARG A 28 10.87 45.99 -36.03
CA ARG A 28 11.70 46.43 -34.93
C ARG A 28 12.05 45.19 -34.09
N PRO A 29 13.35 44.86 -33.83
CA PRO A 29 13.69 43.72 -33.00
C PRO A 29 13.08 43.93 -31.61
N VAL A 30 12.14 43.04 -31.26
CA VAL A 30 11.62 42.97 -29.89
C VAL A 30 12.76 42.44 -29.03
N GLN A 31 13.40 43.33 -28.30
CA GLN A 31 14.38 42.98 -27.28
C GLN A 31 13.68 42.11 -26.27
N PRO A 32 14.14 40.84 -26.03
CA PRO A 32 13.55 40.05 -24.95
C PRO A 32 13.68 40.83 -23.66
N ALA A 33 12.54 41.06 -23.00
CA ALA A 33 12.56 41.64 -21.66
C ALA A 33 13.53 40.83 -20.78
N PRO A 34 14.39 41.51 -19.99
CA PRO A 34 15.25 40.79 -19.06
C PRO A 34 14.38 39.86 -18.23
N ALA A 35 14.60 38.55 -18.33
CA ALA A 35 13.96 37.57 -17.46
C ALA A 35 14.22 38.09 -16.03
N ALA A 36 13.15 38.42 -15.32
CA ALA A 36 13.25 38.83 -13.92
C ALA A 36 14.04 37.76 -13.22
N ALA A 37 15.29 38.06 -12.83
CA ALA A 37 16.13 37.16 -12.06
C ALA A 37 15.34 36.79 -10.81
N GLN A 38 14.86 35.57 -10.74
CA GLN A 38 14.27 35.05 -9.52
C GLN A 38 15.35 35.23 -8.45
N PRO A 39 15.02 35.83 -7.29
CA PRO A 39 16.01 36.00 -6.23
C PRO A 39 16.58 34.62 -5.95
N PRO A 40 17.92 34.48 -5.76
CA PRO A 40 18.52 33.20 -5.43
C PRO A 40 17.77 32.65 -4.21
N ARG A 41 17.10 31.52 -4.37
CA ARG A 41 16.54 30.79 -3.24
C ARG A 41 17.73 30.52 -2.36
N SER A 42 17.79 31.20 -1.21
CA SER A 42 18.79 30.92 -0.19
C SER A 42 18.80 29.40 -0.01
N ALA A 43 19.91 28.77 -0.34
CA ALA A 43 20.09 27.35 -0.09
C ALA A 43 20.11 27.18 1.43
N VAL A 44 18.92 26.99 2.00
CA VAL A 44 18.82 26.52 3.38
C VAL A 44 19.53 25.18 3.34
N PRO A 45 20.56 24.91 4.19
CA PRO A 45 21.16 23.59 4.24
C PRO A 45 20.04 22.60 4.45
N ALA A 46 19.82 21.73 3.47
CA ALA A 46 18.71 20.79 3.50
C ALA A 46 19.00 19.78 4.63
N ALA A 47 18.39 19.99 5.79
CA ALA A 47 18.47 19.04 6.88
C ALA A 47 17.83 17.72 6.40
N VAL A 48 18.53 16.61 6.60
CA VAL A 48 18.08 15.25 6.24
C VAL A 48 17.83 14.50 7.54
N ALA A 49 16.77 13.70 7.56
CA ALA A 49 16.48 12.78 8.66
C ALA A 49 16.19 11.37 8.13
N VAL A 50 16.19 10.41 9.04
CA VAL A 50 15.81 9.03 8.74
C VAL A 50 14.67 8.57 9.65
N VAL A 51 13.85 7.65 9.17
CA VAL A 51 12.73 7.06 9.93
C VAL A 51 12.61 5.57 9.65
N ASP A 52 12.50 4.76 10.71
CA ASP A 52 12.20 3.33 10.61
C ASP A 52 10.69 3.10 10.68
N VAL A 53 10.09 3.00 9.50
CA VAL A 53 8.65 2.74 9.37
C VAL A 53 8.28 1.34 9.89
N GLY A 54 9.17 0.35 9.71
CA GLY A 54 8.96 -1.02 10.22
C GLY A 54 8.90 -1.04 11.75
N TYR A 55 9.83 -0.34 12.40
CA TYR A 55 9.83 -0.18 13.85
C TYR A 55 8.57 0.53 14.37
N ILE A 56 8.12 1.57 13.66
CA ILE A 56 6.87 2.26 14.02
C ILE A 56 5.68 1.31 13.97
N PHE A 57 5.49 0.54 12.88
CA PHE A 57 4.43 -0.46 12.80
C PHE A 57 4.47 -1.45 13.97
N LYS A 58 5.66 -1.95 14.31
CA LYS A 58 5.84 -2.90 15.43
C LYS A 58 5.49 -2.30 16.79
N ASN A 59 5.55 -0.97 16.96
CA ASN A 59 5.41 -0.30 18.27
C ASN A 59 4.26 0.70 18.34
N HIS A 60 3.49 0.89 17.24
CA HIS A 60 2.33 1.76 17.23
C HIS A 60 1.15 1.09 17.93
N ALA A 61 0.71 1.67 19.04
CA ALA A 61 -0.29 1.08 19.94
C ALA A 61 -1.63 0.81 19.24
N ARG A 62 -2.11 1.76 18.43
CA ARG A 62 -3.35 1.61 17.68
C ARG A 62 -3.26 0.49 16.65
N PHE A 63 -2.16 0.41 15.88
CA PHE A 63 -1.95 -0.66 14.92
C PHE A 63 -2.00 -2.04 15.58
N LYS A 64 -1.28 -2.20 16.70
CA LYS A 64 -1.33 -3.44 17.49
C LYS A 64 -2.75 -3.81 17.89
N ALA A 65 -3.49 -2.86 18.47
CA ALA A 65 -4.85 -3.10 18.90
C ALA A 65 -5.80 -3.51 17.75
N GLU A 66 -5.66 -2.89 16.57
CA GLU A 66 -6.46 -3.26 15.39
C GLU A 66 -6.07 -4.65 14.85
N MET A 67 -4.77 -4.99 14.82
CA MET A 67 -4.31 -6.31 14.39
C MET A 67 -4.73 -7.41 15.38
N ASP A 68 -4.69 -7.15 16.69
CA ASP A 68 -5.17 -8.10 17.70
C ASP A 68 -6.67 -8.36 17.54
N ARG A 69 -7.48 -7.32 17.36
CA ARG A 69 -8.93 -7.46 17.08
C ARG A 69 -9.19 -8.25 15.81
N MET A 70 -8.42 -8.00 14.76
CA MET A 70 -8.54 -8.74 13.51
C MET A 70 -8.18 -10.22 13.70
N LYS A 71 -7.13 -10.52 14.45
CA LYS A 71 -6.75 -11.89 14.80
C LYS A 71 -7.88 -12.63 15.52
N ASP A 72 -8.54 -11.98 16.50
CA ASP A 72 -9.67 -12.55 17.21
C ASP A 72 -10.85 -12.83 16.26
N GLN A 73 -11.13 -11.91 15.32
CA GLN A 73 -12.15 -12.10 14.30
C GLN A 73 -11.83 -13.26 13.35
N VAL A 74 -10.57 -13.39 12.93
CA VAL A 74 -10.11 -14.52 12.10
C VAL A 74 -10.30 -15.83 12.84
N MET A 75 -9.89 -15.92 14.12
CA MET A 75 -10.09 -17.13 14.94
C MET A 75 -11.57 -17.48 15.11
N ALA A 76 -12.44 -16.49 15.32
CA ALA A 76 -13.88 -16.70 15.42
C ALA A 76 -14.45 -17.23 14.07
N ALA A 77 -14.03 -16.67 12.94
CA ALA A 77 -14.44 -17.11 11.62
C ALA A 77 -13.95 -18.53 11.29
N GLU A 78 -12.71 -18.85 11.62
CA GLU A 78 -12.16 -20.22 11.48
C GLU A 78 -12.93 -21.25 12.30
N ASN A 79 -13.31 -20.91 13.53
CA ASN A 79 -14.15 -21.76 14.36
C ASN A 79 -15.55 -21.97 13.75
N GLY A 80 -16.13 -20.91 13.17
CA GLY A 80 -17.40 -20.99 12.43
C GLY A 80 -17.28 -21.91 11.21
N LEU A 81 -16.20 -21.79 10.44
CA LEU A 81 -15.95 -22.67 9.28
C LEU A 81 -15.74 -24.14 9.71
N LYS A 82 -15.06 -24.40 10.82
CA LYS A 82 -14.93 -25.76 11.37
C LYS A 82 -16.28 -26.36 11.77
N ALA A 83 -17.12 -25.58 12.46
CA ALA A 83 -18.46 -26.03 12.82
C ALA A 83 -19.31 -26.37 11.58
N GLU A 84 -19.23 -25.55 10.53
CA GLU A 84 -19.93 -25.81 9.28
C GLU A 84 -19.38 -27.05 8.56
N GLN A 85 -18.09 -27.27 8.58
CA GLN A 85 -17.47 -28.49 8.04
C GLN A 85 -17.96 -29.76 8.76
N GLU A 86 -18.06 -29.73 10.09
CA GLU A 86 -18.62 -30.84 10.85
C GLU A 86 -20.13 -31.05 10.57
N ARG A 87 -20.89 -29.98 10.36
CA ARG A 87 -22.29 -30.06 9.92
C ARG A 87 -22.41 -30.75 8.56
N ILE A 88 -21.57 -30.38 7.60
CA ILE A 88 -21.55 -31.00 6.27
C ILE A 88 -21.21 -32.49 6.37
N LYS A 89 -20.22 -32.83 7.19
CA LYS A 89 -19.86 -34.23 7.46
C LYS A 89 -21.03 -35.04 8.02
N GLY A 90 -21.77 -34.46 8.99
CA GLY A 90 -22.99 -35.06 9.53
C GLY A 90 -24.06 -35.29 8.45
N LEU A 91 -24.27 -34.33 7.53
CA LEU A 91 -25.18 -34.51 6.39
C LEU A 91 -24.72 -35.64 5.45
N MET A 92 -23.40 -35.73 5.19
CA MET A 92 -22.85 -36.83 4.37
C MET A 92 -23.02 -38.19 5.03
N ASP A 93 -22.88 -38.29 6.36
CA ASP A 93 -23.10 -39.53 7.08
C ASP A 93 -24.59 -39.91 7.10
N GLN A 94 -25.50 -38.96 7.21
CA GLN A 94 -26.93 -39.21 7.04
C GLN A 94 -27.26 -39.74 5.63
N LEU A 95 -26.67 -39.13 4.59
CA LEU A 95 -26.89 -39.54 3.19
C LEU A 95 -26.54 -41.02 2.98
N LYS A 96 -25.50 -41.51 3.66
CA LYS A 96 -25.09 -42.96 3.60
C LYS A 96 -26.17 -43.89 4.12
N GLY A 97 -27.08 -43.41 4.95
CA GLY A 97 -28.18 -44.21 5.50
C GLY A 97 -29.35 -44.41 4.53
N TYR A 98 -29.39 -43.73 3.40
CA TYR A 98 -30.44 -43.83 2.40
C TYR A 98 -30.03 -44.69 1.19
N ASN A 99 -30.98 -45.38 0.59
CA ASN A 99 -30.71 -46.15 -0.63
C ASN A 99 -30.60 -45.23 -1.85
N PRO A 100 -29.54 -45.35 -2.67
CA PRO A 100 -29.35 -44.57 -3.88
C PRO A 100 -30.59 -44.67 -4.80
N GLY A 101 -30.99 -43.51 -5.33
CA GLY A 101 -32.12 -43.42 -6.26
C GLY A 101 -33.51 -43.15 -5.62
N THR A 102 -33.63 -43.23 -4.27
CA THR A 102 -34.84 -42.88 -3.55
C THR A 102 -35.08 -41.33 -3.55
N PRO A 103 -36.31 -40.85 -3.39
CA PRO A 103 -36.57 -39.45 -3.24
C PRO A 103 -35.82 -38.78 -2.08
N GLU A 104 -35.70 -39.52 -0.95
CA GLU A 104 -35.00 -39.07 0.23
C GLU A 104 -33.48 -38.94 -0.04
N TYR A 105 -32.89 -39.93 -0.71
CA TYR A 105 -31.49 -39.88 -1.12
C TYR A 105 -31.21 -38.59 -1.97
N ARG A 106 -32.00 -38.37 -2.99
CA ARG A 106 -31.85 -37.20 -3.88
C ARG A 106 -32.01 -35.85 -3.13
N LYS A 107 -32.91 -35.82 -2.14
CA LYS A 107 -33.07 -34.62 -1.30
C LYS A 107 -31.82 -34.34 -0.50
N PHE A 108 -31.30 -35.34 0.24
CA PHE A 108 -30.08 -35.17 1.05
C PHE A 108 -28.83 -34.97 0.20
N GLU A 109 -28.73 -35.59 -0.96
CA GLU A 109 -27.66 -35.32 -1.95
C GLU A 109 -27.63 -33.86 -2.37
N GLY A 110 -28.81 -33.28 -2.67
CA GLY A 110 -28.94 -31.86 -2.98
C GLY A 110 -28.55 -30.96 -1.80
N GLU A 111 -28.97 -31.32 -0.57
CA GLU A 111 -28.59 -30.57 0.63
C GLU A 111 -27.08 -30.59 0.88
N VAL A 112 -26.42 -31.75 0.73
CA VAL A 112 -24.97 -31.89 0.86
C VAL A 112 -24.26 -31.05 -0.21
N ALA A 113 -24.67 -31.17 -1.48
CA ALA A 113 -24.07 -30.42 -2.57
C ALA A 113 -24.18 -28.90 -2.36
N LYS A 114 -25.37 -28.43 -1.92
CA LYS A 114 -25.60 -27.03 -1.60
C LYS A 114 -24.72 -26.58 -0.44
N ALA A 115 -24.68 -27.34 0.66
CA ALA A 115 -23.89 -26.97 1.84
C ALA A 115 -22.37 -26.91 1.53
N GLN A 116 -21.86 -27.83 0.71
CA GLN A 116 -20.46 -27.81 0.25
C GLN A 116 -20.16 -26.60 -0.62
N GLY A 117 -21.08 -26.25 -1.54
CA GLY A 117 -20.97 -25.05 -2.39
C GLY A 117 -20.96 -23.77 -1.55
N ASP A 118 -21.93 -23.63 -0.65
CA ASP A 118 -22.04 -22.46 0.24
C ASP A 118 -20.80 -22.32 1.14
N PHE A 119 -20.29 -23.43 1.69
CA PHE A 119 -19.06 -23.44 2.50
C PHE A 119 -17.85 -22.94 1.70
N SER A 120 -17.66 -23.46 0.49
CA SER A 120 -16.53 -23.07 -0.37
C SER A 120 -16.55 -21.57 -0.69
N VAL A 121 -17.72 -21.07 -1.09
CA VAL A 121 -17.91 -19.64 -1.40
C VAL A 121 -17.70 -18.78 -0.16
N ASN A 122 -18.30 -19.17 0.99
CA ASN A 122 -18.19 -18.41 2.23
C ASN A 122 -16.74 -18.35 2.72
N ALA A 123 -15.99 -19.47 2.68
CA ALA A 123 -14.59 -19.49 3.05
C ALA A 123 -13.72 -18.56 2.19
N GLN A 124 -13.97 -18.53 0.89
CA GLN A 124 -13.26 -17.62 -0.03
C GLN A 124 -13.60 -16.15 0.22
N LEU A 125 -14.88 -15.85 0.43
CA LEU A 125 -15.33 -14.47 0.71
C LEU A 125 -14.77 -13.96 2.03
N GLN A 126 -14.79 -14.78 3.09
CA GLN A 126 -14.21 -14.41 4.38
C GLN A 126 -12.71 -14.15 4.27
N LYS A 127 -11.96 -15.04 3.60
CA LYS A 127 -10.53 -14.84 3.37
C LYS A 127 -10.25 -13.51 2.65
N LYS A 128 -11.00 -13.24 1.57
CA LYS A 128 -10.86 -11.99 0.81
C LYS A 128 -11.18 -10.77 1.68
N ASP A 129 -12.25 -10.82 2.44
CA ASP A 129 -12.67 -9.70 3.30
C ASP A 129 -11.60 -9.40 4.37
N PHE A 130 -11.00 -10.42 5.00
CA PHE A 130 -9.91 -10.21 5.94
C PHE A 130 -8.67 -9.59 5.29
N MET A 131 -8.28 -10.06 4.10
CA MET A 131 -7.15 -9.48 3.36
C MET A 131 -7.42 -8.01 2.98
N ASP A 132 -8.64 -7.69 2.56
CA ASP A 132 -9.03 -6.32 2.20
C ASP A 132 -9.04 -5.41 3.44
N ARG A 133 -9.48 -5.91 4.60
CA ARG A 133 -9.45 -5.18 5.86
C ARG A 133 -8.03 -4.96 6.36
N GLU A 134 -7.20 -5.98 6.31
CA GLU A 134 -5.78 -5.89 6.68
C GLU A 134 -5.08 -4.81 5.86
N ALA A 135 -5.25 -4.83 4.54
CA ALA A 135 -4.68 -3.83 3.65
C ALA A 135 -5.15 -2.40 3.99
N LYS A 136 -6.44 -2.24 4.34
CA LYS A 136 -6.97 -0.94 4.78
C LYS A 136 -6.34 -0.44 6.07
N VAL A 137 -6.12 -1.33 7.05
CA VAL A 137 -5.45 -0.98 8.32
C VAL A 137 -4.02 -0.54 8.05
N TYR A 138 -3.26 -1.29 7.22
CA TYR A 138 -1.91 -0.89 6.84
C TYR A 138 -1.89 0.48 6.15
N LEU A 139 -2.78 0.71 5.18
CA LEU A 139 -2.85 1.98 4.46
C LEU A 139 -3.18 3.14 5.39
N GLN A 140 -4.13 2.95 6.29
CA GLN A 140 -4.53 3.99 7.24
C GLN A 140 -3.38 4.36 8.17
N VAL A 141 -2.73 3.36 8.78
CA VAL A 141 -1.61 3.60 9.68
C VAL A 141 -0.41 4.21 8.95
N TYR A 142 -0.14 3.76 7.71
CA TYR A 142 0.91 4.38 6.91
C TYR A 142 0.63 5.86 6.63
N SER A 143 -0.61 6.21 6.31
CA SER A 143 -1.02 7.62 6.13
C SER A 143 -0.89 8.44 7.42
N GLU A 144 -1.14 7.84 8.59
CA GLU A 144 -0.91 8.49 9.89
C GLU A 144 0.59 8.74 10.11
N ILE A 145 1.44 7.77 9.79
CA ILE A 145 2.90 7.92 9.85
C ILE A 145 3.38 9.04 8.91
N GLU A 146 2.92 9.07 7.66
CA GLU A 146 3.29 10.13 6.70
C GLU A 146 2.91 11.52 7.20
N ARG A 147 1.72 11.67 7.80
CA ARG A 147 1.29 12.94 8.38
C ARG A 147 2.17 13.36 9.56
N ALA A 148 2.47 12.44 10.47
CA ALA A 148 3.33 12.70 11.62
C ALA A 148 4.74 13.07 11.20
N VAL A 149 5.33 12.33 10.25
CA VAL A 149 6.64 12.63 9.66
C VAL A 149 6.63 14.00 9.00
N SER A 150 5.61 14.30 8.19
CA SER A 150 5.48 15.58 7.50
C SER A 150 5.33 16.76 8.47
N GLN A 151 4.59 16.56 9.56
CA GLN A 151 4.43 17.57 10.59
C GLN A 151 5.77 17.81 11.29
N PHE A 152 6.41 16.75 11.77
CA PHE A 152 7.71 16.83 12.43
C PHE A 152 8.77 17.50 11.54
N ALA A 153 8.83 17.12 10.27
CA ALA A 153 9.78 17.68 9.32
C ALA A 153 9.59 19.18 9.12
N ARG A 154 8.34 19.63 8.99
CA ARG A 154 8.04 21.08 8.88
C ARG A 154 8.44 21.85 10.12
N ASP A 155 8.13 21.32 11.30
CA ASP A 155 8.38 21.98 12.59
C ASP A 155 9.89 22.11 12.87
N HIS A 156 10.72 21.21 12.31
CA HIS A 156 12.17 21.16 12.52
C HIS A 156 13.00 21.58 11.30
N GLY A 157 12.36 22.06 10.22
CA GLY A 157 13.06 22.53 9.02
C GLY A 157 13.79 21.41 8.26
N ILE A 158 13.30 20.16 8.36
CA ILE A 158 13.85 19.01 7.66
C ILE A 158 13.32 19.01 6.23
N ALA A 159 14.22 18.97 5.25
CA ALA A 159 13.86 19.00 3.85
C ALA A 159 13.56 17.62 3.26
N VAL A 160 14.23 16.58 3.75
CA VAL A 160 14.09 15.20 3.27
C VAL A 160 14.12 14.23 4.45
N VAL A 161 13.16 13.30 4.46
CA VAL A 161 13.16 12.17 5.39
C VAL A 161 13.28 10.88 4.60
N HIS A 162 14.33 10.12 4.85
CA HIS A 162 14.56 8.82 4.23
C HIS A 162 14.05 7.69 5.11
N ARG A 163 13.36 6.73 4.49
CA ARG A 163 13.05 5.47 5.16
C ARG A 163 14.30 4.62 5.29
N PHE A 164 14.52 4.04 6.46
CA PHE A 164 15.51 2.98 6.68
C PHE A 164 14.87 1.76 7.36
N ASP A 165 15.63 0.71 7.47
CA ASP A 165 15.25 -0.51 8.17
C ASP A 165 16.37 -0.81 9.19
N GLY A 166 16.03 -0.62 10.48
CA GLY A 166 16.92 -0.82 11.62
C GLY A 166 16.99 -2.26 12.11
N ASP A 167 16.23 -3.20 11.51
CA ASP A 167 16.26 -4.59 11.94
C ASP A 167 17.67 -5.18 11.74
N PRO A 168 18.22 -5.88 12.73
CA PRO A 168 19.51 -6.56 12.63
C PRO A 168 19.46 -7.63 11.54
N ILE A 169 20.62 -7.89 10.92
CA ILE A 169 20.74 -8.94 9.91
C ILE A 169 20.59 -10.30 10.60
N ASP A 170 19.58 -11.05 10.21
CA ASP A 170 19.44 -12.44 10.62
C ASP A 170 20.34 -13.31 9.74
N ALA A 171 21.48 -13.70 10.28
CA ALA A 171 22.49 -14.51 9.57
C ALA A 171 22.00 -15.96 9.28
N SER A 172 20.91 -16.41 9.89
CA SER A 172 20.34 -17.75 9.66
C SER A 172 19.41 -17.80 8.44
N ASP A 173 18.89 -16.65 7.98
CA ASP A 173 17.95 -16.57 6.84
C ASP A 173 18.64 -15.92 5.63
N ARG A 174 18.88 -16.72 4.59
CA ARG A 174 19.48 -16.26 3.32
C ARG A 174 18.71 -15.10 2.69
N ASN A 175 17.39 -15.13 2.74
CA ASN A 175 16.58 -14.06 2.11
C ASN A 175 16.72 -12.75 2.89
N ARG A 176 16.81 -12.81 4.21
CA ARG A 176 17.08 -11.65 5.05
C ARG A 176 18.48 -11.08 4.84
N ILE A 177 19.49 -11.95 4.68
CA ILE A 177 20.84 -11.51 4.31
C ILE A 177 20.83 -10.75 2.99
N LEU A 178 20.22 -11.35 1.93
CA LEU A 178 20.14 -10.71 0.62
C LEU A 178 19.30 -9.41 0.65
N GLY A 179 18.22 -9.39 1.43
CA GLY A 179 17.43 -8.17 1.65
C GLY A 179 18.24 -7.06 2.33
N SER A 180 19.10 -7.42 3.28
CA SER A 180 19.94 -6.46 3.99
C SER A 180 21.02 -5.82 3.10
N ILE A 181 21.54 -6.56 2.11
CA ILE A 181 22.51 -6.01 1.13
C ILE A 181 21.86 -4.93 0.25
N THR A 182 20.56 -4.97 0.06
CA THR A 182 19.82 -4.01 -0.77
C THR A 182 19.25 -2.83 0.02
N LYS A 183 19.53 -2.72 1.33
CA LYS A 183 19.10 -1.58 2.13
C LYS A 183 19.71 -0.29 1.57
N PRO A 184 18.91 0.75 1.29
CA PRO A 184 19.39 1.97 0.65
C PRO A 184 20.27 2.82 1.56
N ILE A 185 20.11 2.70 2.89
CA ILE A 185 20.89 3.43 3.89
C ILE A 185 21.80 2.45 4.60
N VAL A 186 23.10 2.63 4.39
CA VAL A 186 24.16 1.78 4.97
C VAL A 186 24.62 2.32 6.32
N TYR A 187 24.66 3.65 6.46
CA TYR A 187 25.05 4.35 7.67
C TYR A 187 24.26 5.63 7.84
N TYR A 188 23.90 5.96 9.05
CA TYR A 188 23.34 7.25 9.47
C TYR A 188 23.81 7.59 10.88
N ASP A 189 23.88 8.88 11.19
CA ASP A 189 24.11 9.35 12.56
C ASP A 189 22.81 9.17 13.37
N PRO A 190 22.86 8.53 14.56
CA PRO A 190 21.67 8.38 15.40
C PRO A 190 20.93 9.68 15.73
N GLN A 191 21.62 10.82 15.67
CA GLN A 191 21.01 12.13 15.93
C GLN A 191 19.99 12.56 14.84
N ILE A 192 20.05 12.00 13.63
CA ILE A 192 19.11 12.29 12.56
C ILE A 192 17.94 11.28 12.50
N ASP A 193 17.90 10.31 13.42
CA ASP A 193 16.80 9.34 13.52
C ASP A 193 15.61 9.95 14.26
N ILE A 194 14.54 10.24 13.54
CA ILE A 194 13.29 10.81 14.07
C ILE A 194 12.26 9.75 14.47
N THR A 195 12.59 8.46 14.35
CA THR A 195 11.67 7.35 14.65
C THR A 195 11.03 7.45 16.06
N PRO A 196 11.82 7.71 17.14
CA PRO A 196 11.28 7.81 18.48
C PRO A 196 10.28 8.95 18.64
N ASP A 197 10.57 10.10 18.03
CA ASP A 197 9.72 11.29 18.14
C ASP A 197 8.41 11.10 17.37
N VAL A 198 8.47 10.59 16.15
CA VAL A 198 7.29 10.25 15.34
C VAL A 198 6.43 9.23 16.06
N LEU A 199 7.01 8.16 16.62
CA LEU A 199 6.29 7.14 17.38
C LEU A 199 5.62 7.73 18.62
N LYS A 200 6.28 8.63 19.33
CA LYS A 200 5.72 9.34 20.49
C LYS A 200 4.53 10.21 20.08
N MET A 201 4.60 10.92 18.97
CA MET A 201 3.49 11.71 18.43
C MET A 201 2.28 10.82 18.10
N LEU A 202 2.49 9.70 17.43
CA LEU A 202 1.44 8.75 17.05
C LEU A 202 0.76 8.12 18.27
N ASN A 203 1.54 7.66 19.25
CA ASN A 203 1.00 7.03 20.45
C ASN A 203 0.35 8.06 21.39
N GLY A 204 0.86 9.30 21.44
CA GLY A 204 0.25 10.39 22.21
C GLY A 204 -1.11 10.82 21.64
N ALA A 205 -1.23 10.92 20.33
CA ALA A 205 -2.50 11.20 19.65
C ALA A 205 -3.53 10.07 19.89
N SER A 206 -3.08 8.81 19.93
CA SER A 206 -3.94 7.66 20.19
C SER A 206 -4.57 7.67 21.60
N VAL A 207 -3.84 8.15 22.60
CA VAL A 207 -4.35 8.30 23.99
C VAL A 207 -5.40 9.41 24.07
N ALA A 208 -5.21 10.51 23.33
CA ALA A 208 -6.16 11.63 23.31
C ALA A 208 -7.48 11.30 22.59
N ALA A 209 -7.47 10.33 21.67
CA ALA A 209 -8.63 9.91 20.90
C ALA A 209 -9.51 8.85 21.59
N GLN A 210 -9.09 8.29 22.74
CA GLN A 210 -9.95 7.43 23.55
C GLN A 210 -10.93 8.30 24.32
N PRO A 211 -12.26 8.17 24.11
CA PRO A 211 -13.24 8.86 24.96
C PRO A 211 -13.02 8.37 26.39
N GLN A 212 -12.72 9.30 27.29
CA GLN A 212 -12.69 9.02 28.74
C GLN A 212 -14.06 8.48 29.12
N ALA A 213 -14.15 7.16 29.31
CA ALA A 213 -15.32 6.51 29.84
C ALA A 213 -15.59 7.14 31.23
N GLY A 214 -16.75 7.78 31.32
CA GLY A 214 -17.24 8.67 32.37
C GLY A 214 -16.70 8.45 33.76
N GLN A 215 -16.08 9.47 34.33
CA GLN A 215 -16.06 9.64 35.77
C GLN A 215 -17.49 10.00 36.21
N PRO A 216 -18.08 9.25 37.15
CA PRO A 216 -19.37 9.65 37.73
C PRO A 216 -19.16 10.95 38.49
N ARG A 217 -19.84 12.00 38.06
CA ARG A 217 -19.95 13.24 38.85
C ARG A 217 -20.62 12.92 40.16
N ARG A 218 -19.92 13.11 41.27
CA ARG A 218 -20.48 13.20 42.60
C ARG A 218 -21.11 14.56 42.83
#